data_82260f6e1b8653f3ab55290b61dd5da6
#
_entry.id   82260f6e1b8653f3ab55290b61dd5da6
#
_cell.length_a   1.000
_cell.length_b   1.000
_cell.length_c   1.000
_cell.angle_alpha   90.00
_cell.angle_beta   90.00
_cell.angle_gamma   90.00
#
_symmetry.space_group_name_H-M   'P 1'
#
loop_
_entity.id
_entity.type
_entity.pdbx_description
1 polymer ?
#
loop_
_entity_poly.entity_id
_entity_poly.type
_entity_poly.pdbx_seq_one_letter_code
_entity_poly.pdbx_strand_id
1 'polypeptide(L)'
;MDQGRASPIPALPDPSTAAPNIDPELGFTAQDLIDHQERLEAQANEAFPYHVDVCTHTRGYVRQLIYACKTCGGGGVCVGCSVSCHSDHDLVELFHRRHFRCDCGTPNLYRHRPMTPYKQKTGYPEGAKPCSLRLHDSNKGWDIPNDENVYTKNFDGQFCVCQRGQHYDPETEKEDMFQCLVCEEWLHESCTSLYPKGATKPLISQDDFDTMICNACVRKEKTALLQAYLGQPGWLVVLPNENGWEVVGSSPDLEILASRKRARLDSDTCQQPTPLVDPHAHAHRMDVYLSSQFRQALCRCAGCTQKWQKIYPFVFEEEETYEPSEPEETDDTNSNASTSSSYDRAVAALSHLPRMQMIESLHAYQNLRDALF
;
A
#
# COMPACT_ATOMS: atom_id res chain seq x y z
N MET A 1 0.87 -7.00 16.14
CA MET A 1 1.63 -6.52 14.98
C MET A 1 0.75 -5.50 14.29
N ASP A 2 1.19 -4.27 14.39
CA ASP A 2 0.41 -3.06 14.09
C ASP A 2 0.47 -2.81 12.57
N GLN A 3 -0.60 -3.10 11.86
CA GLN A 3 -0.68 -2.78 10.43
C GLN A 3 -2.06 -2.22 10.12
N GLY A 4 -2.12 -0.92 9.95
CA GLY A 4 -3.30 -0.26 9.40
C GLY A 4 -3.75 1.00 10.12
N ARG A 5 -3.03 1.41 11.13
CA ARG A 5 -3.28 2.69 11.78
C ARG A 5 -2.30 3.71 11.21
N ALA A 6 -2.81 4.74 10.53
CA ALA A 6 -2.06 5.98 10.44
C ALA A 6 -1.85 6.45 11.88
N SER A 7 -0.66 6.24 12.40
CA SER A 7 -0.29 6.73 13.72
C SER A 7 -0.48 8.24 13.74
N PRO A 8 -0.98 8.84 14.85
CA PRO A 8 -1.00 10.27 14.99
C PRO A 8 0.42 10.78 14.78
N ILE A 9 0.57 11.75 13.88
CA ILE A 9 1.83 12.41 13.57
C ILE A 9 2.45 12.86 14.89
N PRO A 10 3.64 12.38 15.26
CA PRO A 10 4.31 12.87 16.46
C PRO A 10 4.52 14.38 16.30
N ALA A 11 4.23 15.13 17.33
CA ALA A 11 4.44 16.58 17.36
C ALA A 11 5.90 16.85 16.95
N LEU A 12 6.06 17.77 16.00
CA LEU A 12 7.36 18.23 15.54
C LEU A 12 8.25 18.56 16.75
N PRO A 13 9.47 18.04 16.82
CA PRO A 13 10.43 18.53 17.80
C PRO A 13 10.63 20.03 17.59
N ASP A 14 10.65 20.79 18.67
CA ASP A 14 10.89 22.21 18.66
C ASP A 14 12.16 22.51 17.84
N PRO A 15 12.10 23.29 16.77
CA PRO A 15 13.27 23.62 15.95
C PRO A 15 14.44 24.22 16.75
N SER A 16 14.18 24.71 17.97
CA SER A 16 15.19 25.20 18.89
C SER A 16 16.07 24.09 19.51
N THR A 17 15.62 22.82 19.47
CA THR A 17 16.39 21.69 20.04
C THR A 17 17.28 20.97 19.00
N ALA A 18 17.12 21.26 17.71
CA ALA A 18 17.85 20.62 16.62
C ALA A 18 19.13 21.39 16.20
N ALA A 19 19.31 22.61 16.67
CA ALA A 19 20.56 23.32 16.41
C ALA A 19 21.68 22.79 17.33
N PRO A 20 22.84 22.38 16.79
CA PRO A 20 23.99 22.09 17.64
C PRO A 20 24.32 23.33 18.44
N ASN A 21 24.68 23.14 19.72
CA ASN A 21 25.11 24.22 20.60
C ASN A 21 26.49 24.71 20.09
N ILE A 22 26.45 25.67 19.16
CA ILE A 22 27.60 26.12 18.43
C ILE A 22 28.18 27.31 19.21
N ASP A 23 29.41 27.17 19.67
CA ASP A 23 30.20 28.30 20.08
C ASP A 23 30.57 29.11 18.81
N PRO A 24 30.06 30.32 18.62
CA PRO A 24 30.24 31.07 17.40
C PRO A 24 31.73 31.44 17.13
N GLU A 25 32.62 31.23 18.10
CA GLU A 25 34.05 31.49 17.95
C GLU A 25 34.90 30.28 17.47
N LEU A 26 34.35 29.04 17.57
CA LEU A 26 35.09 27.80 17.23
C LEU A 26 34.86 27.29 15.81
N GLY A 27 33.83 27.73 15.13
CA GLY A 27 33.49 27.23 13.79
C GLY A 27 33.16 25.74 13.74
N PHE A 28 32.57 25.27 12.64
CA PHE A 28 32.35 23.84 12.41
C PHE A 28 33.63 23.16 11.98
N THR A 29 33.96 22.04 12.58
CA THR A 29 34.97 21.13 12.03
C THR A 29 34.37 20.30 10.90
N ALA A 30 35.19 19.78 10.00
CA ALA A 30 34.75 18.85 8.96
C ALA A 30 34.07 17.60 9.58
N GLN A 31 34.51 17.17 10.76
CA GLN A 31 33.93 16.05 11.48
C GLN A 31 32.50 16.37 12.00
N ASP A 32 32.28 17.58 12.53
CA ASP A 32 30.95 18.00 12.99
C ASP A 32 29.93 18.03 11.84
N LEU A 33 30.37 18.40 10.64
CA LEU A 33 29.55 18.39 9.44
C LEU A 33 29.21 16.95 9.01
N ILE A 34 30.19 16.04 9.06
CA ILE A 34 29.99 14.62 8.75
C ILE A 34 29.03 14.00 9.76
N ASP A 35 29.27 14.18 11.07
CA ASP A 35 28.40 13.63 12.13
C ASP A 35 26.98 14.21 12.07
N HIS A 36 26.82 15.47 11.67
CA HIS A 36 25.52 16.09 11.46
C HIS A 36 24.83 15.49 10.24
N GLN A 37 25.55 15.30 9.16
CA GLN A 37 25.06 14.68 7.95
C GLN A 37 24.62 13.23 8.23
N GLU A 38 25.45 12.41 8.88
CA GLU A 38 25.12 11.03 9.24
C GLU A 38 23.85 10.94 10.11
N ARG A 39 23.67 11.86 11.07
CA ARG A 39 22.43 11.91 11.86
C ARG A 39 21.20 12.26 11.02
N LEU A 40 21.32 13.23 10.13
CA LEU A 40 20.23 13.58 9.21
C LEU A 40 19.88 12.41 8.30
N GLU A 41 20.89 11.67 7.85
CA GLU A 41 20.70 10.47 7.02
C GLU A 41 19.99 9.34 7.75
N ALA A 42 20.41 9.06 8.98
CA ALA A 42 19.77 8.04 9.80
C ALA A 42 18.31 8.38 10.09
N GLN A 43 18.02 9.64 10.47
CA GLN A 43 16.64 10.10 10.69
C GLN A 43 15.81 10.01 9.42
N ALA A 44 16.44 10.25 8.31
CA ALA A 44 15.86 10.25 7.00
C ALA A 44 15.49 8.82 6.55
N ASN A 45 16.37 7.87 6.68
CA ASN A 45 16.12 6.47 6.37
C ASN A 45 15.05 5.88 7.31
N GLU A 46 14.99 6.30 8.57
CA GLU A 46 13.94 5.89 9.50
C GLU A 46 12.56 6.40 9.06
N ALA A 47 12.50 7.64 8.55
CA ALA A 47 11.24 8.26 8.15
C ALA A 47 10.75 7.82 6.76
N PHE A 48 11.67 7.47 5.85
CA PHE A 48 11.35 7.07 4.48
C PHE A 48 12.25 5.91 4.02
N PRO A 49 11.95 4.68 4.40
CA PRO A 49 12.77 3.50 4.14
C PRO A 49 12.70 3.01 2.67
N TYR A 50 12.56 3.91 1.70
CA TYR A 50 12.42 3.55 0.30
C TYR A 50 13.60 4.08 -0.53
N HIS A 51 14.19 3.23 -1.36
CA HIS A 51 15.18 3.66 -2.34
C HIS A 51 14.54 4.44 -3.48
N VAL A 52 14.93 5.70 -3.65
CA VAL A 52 14.40 6.59 -4.70
C VAL A 52 15.21 6.52 -6.00
N ASP A 53 16.34 5.86 -5.97
CA ASP A 53 17.28 5.67 -7.07
C ASP A 53 17.08 4.36 -7.86
N VAL A 54 16.16 3.50 -7.40
CA VAL A 54 15.90 2.20 -8.02
C VAL A 54 14.45 2.07 -8.48
N CYS A 55 14.27 1.65 -9.73
CA CYS A 55 12.97 1.26 -10.25
C CYS A 55 12.68 -0.21 -9.98
N THR A 56 11.54 -0.51 -9.36
CA THR A 56 11.12 -1.87 -9.02
C THR A 56 10.66 -2.72 -10.22
N HIS A 57 10.59 -2.17 -11.43
CA HIS A 57 10.15 -2.90 -12.63
C HIS A 57 10.92 -4.21 -12.85
N THR A 58 12.22 -4.22 -12.57
CA THR A 58 13.08 -5.41 -12.72
C THR A 58 12.80 -6.50 -11.70
N ARG A 59 12.14 -6.18 -10.59
CA ARG A 59 11.68 -7.13 -9.56
C ARG A 59 10.46 -7.94 -10.00
N GLY A 60 9.80 -7.53 -11.10
CA GLY A 60 8.59 -8.18 -11.55
C GLY A 60 7.34 -7.71 -10.80
N TYR A 61 6.39 -8.62 -10.62
CA TYR A 61 5.13 -8.35 -9.92
C TYR A 61 5.28 -8.63 -8.42
N VAL A 62 5.28 -7.56 -7.63
CA VAL A 62 5.44 -7.61 -6.17
C VAL A 62 4.36 -6.78 -5.48
N ARG A 63 4.13 -7.01 -4.19
CA ARG A 63 3.33 -6.11 -3.37
C ARG A 63 4.19 -4.92 -2.97
N GLN A 64 3.79 -3.72 -3.35
CA GLN A 64 4.58 -2.51 -3.14
C GLN A 64 3.71 -1.26 -3.10
N LEU A 65 4.27 -0.16 -2.59
CA LEU A 65 3.66 1.17 -2.64
C LEU A 65 3.70 1.70 -4.08
N ILE A 66 2.55 2.18 -4.59
CA ILE A 66 2.36 2.63 -5.97
C ILE A 66 1.72 4.00 -6.00
N TYR A 67 2.11 4.81 -6.98
CA TYR A 67 1.51 6.10 -7.33
C TYR A 67 0.96 6.05 -8.75
N ALA A 68 -0.28 6.48 -8.96
CA ALA A 68 -0.83 6.64 -10.32
C ALA A 68 -0.42 8.00 -10.89
N CYS A 69 0.16 8.03 -12.08
CA CYS A 69 0.53 9.26 -12.74
C CYS A 69 -0.56 9.72 -13.71
N LYS A 70 -1.39 10.68 -13.29
CA LYS A 70 -2.44 11.27 -14.14
C LYS A 70 -1.85 12.04 -15.33
N THR A 71 -0.77 12.77 -15.11
CA THR A 71 -0.07 13.55 -16.16
C THR A 71 0.36 12.67 -17.33
N CYS A 72 0.88 11.47 -17.06
CA CYS A 72 1.30 10.55 -18.12
C CYS A 72 0.13 9.83 -18.77
N GLY A 73 -0.89 9.45 -18.00
CA GLY A 73 -2.07 8.76 -18.55
C GLY A 73 -2.58 7.63 -17.66
N GLY A 74 -2.35 7.70 -16.35
CA GLY A 74 -2.98 6.87 -15.35
C GLY A 74 -2.30 5.52 -15.08
N GLY A 75 -1.10 5.28 -15.57
CA GLY A 75 -0.31 4.11 -15.18
C GLY A 75 0.29 4.25 -13.79
N GLY A 76 0.66 3.13 -13.16
CA GLY A 76 1.21 3.08 -11.81
C GLY A 76 2.73 3.07 -11.78
N VAL A 77 3.32 3.88 -10.94
CA VAL A 77 4.78 3.97 -10.80
C VAL A 77 5.20 3.67 -9.35
N CYS A 78 6.35 3.04 -9.18
CA CYS A 78 6.91 2.77 -7.87
C CYS A 78 7.42 4.05 -7.19
N VAL A 79 7.76 3.96 -5.90
CA VAL A 79 8.27 5.08 -5.11
C VAL A 79 9.48 5.74 -5.78
N GLY A 80 10.49 4.96 -6.19
CA GLY A 80 11.67 5.52 -6.87
C GLY A 80 11.30 6.35 -8.11
N CYS A 81 10.42 5.82 -8.97
CA CYS A 81 9.98 6.54 -10.16
C CYS A 81 9.06 7.72 -9.84
N SER A 82 8.27 7.69 -8.75
CA SER A 82 7.43 8.82 -8.37
C SER A 82 8.26 10.06 -8.06
N VAL A 83 9.43 9.86 -7.48
CA VAL A 83 10.39 10.92 -7.14
C VAL A 83 11.27 11.28 -8.36
N SER A 84 11.95 10.29 -8.93
CA SER A 84 13.01 10.56 -9.92
C SER A 84 12.50 10.81 -11.35
N CYS A 85 11.35 10.23 -11.74
CA CYS A 85 10.83 10.33 -13.11
C CYS A 85 9.56 11.16 -13.23
N HIS A 86 8.80 11.32 -12.11
CA HIS A 86 7.46 11.90 -12.12
C HIS A 86 7.25 12.94 -11.02
N SER A 87 8.31 13.55 -10.50
CA SER A 87 8.26 14.49 -9.38
C SER A 87 7.36 15.72 -9.62
N ASP A 88 7.35 16.23 -10.85
CA ASP A 88 6.58 17.38 -11.28
C ASP A 88 5.22 17.01 -11.89
N HIS A 89 4.82 15.73 -11.78
CA HIS A 89 3.56 15.24 -12.31
C HIS A 89 2.46 15.19 -11.24
N ASP A 90 1.20 15.26 -11.69
CA ASP A 90 0.03 14.99 -10.85
C ASP A 90 -0.04 13.50 -10.51
N LEU A 91 0.26 13.17 -9.25
CA LEU A 91 0.34 11.81 -8.75
C LEU A 91 -0.74 11.56 -7.70
N VAL A 92 -1.34 10.38 -7.78
CA VAL A 92 -2.28 9.86 -6.78
C VAL A 92 -1.62 8.72 -6.05
N GLU A 93 -1.50 8.82 -4.73
CA GLU A 93 -1.02 7.73 -3.91
C GLU A 93 -2.07 6.60 -3.87
N LEU A 94 -1.64 5.37 -4.18
CA LEU A 94 -2.51 4.19 -4.21
C LEU A 94 -2.24 3.24 -3.04
N PHE A 95 -1.31 3.61 -2.17
CA PHE A 95 -0.85 2.77 -1.08
C PHE A 95 -0.29 1.43 -1.59
N HIS A 96 -0.20 0.41 -0.76
CA HIS A 96 0.31 -0.88 -1.17
C HIS A 96 -0.66 -1.60 -2.11
N ARG A 97 -0.13 -2.05 -3.26
CA ARG A 97 -0.83 -2.85 -4.26
C ARG A 97 -0.15 -4.19 -4.44
N ARG A 98 -0.94 -5.26 -4.41
CA ARG A 98 -0.46 -6.62 -4.68
C ARG A 98 -0.19 -6.81 -6.16
N HIS A 99 0.78 -7.68 -6.45
CA HIS A 99 1.06 -8.18 -7.79
C HIS A 99 1.10 -7.06 -8.83
N PHE A 100 1.87 -6.00 -8.53
CA PHE A 100 1.98 -4.83 -9.38
C PHE A 100 3.43 -4.61 -9.81
N ARG A 101 3.65 -4.39 -11.10
CA ARG A 101 4.92 -4.07 -11.71
C ARG A 101 4.94 -2.61 -12.13
N CYS A 102 6.01 -1.87 -11.82
CA CYS A 102 6.10 -0.45 -12.16
C CYS A 102 5.93 -0.19 -13.66
N ASP A 103 5.04 0.75 -14.03
CA ASP A 103 4.73 1.09 -15.43
C ASP A 103 5.66 2.15 -16.02
N CYS A 104 6.54 2.76 -15.25
CA CYS A 104 7.44 3.80 -15.75
C CYS A 104 8.23 3.29 -16.96
N GLY A 105 8.14 3.99 -18.10
CA GLY A 105 8.79 3.60 -19.35
C GLY A 105 8.08 2.50 -20.16
N THR A 106 6.91 2.01 -19.73
CA THR A 106 6.10 1.02 -20.45
C THR A 106 4.90 1.64 -21.16
N PRO A 107 4.26 0.94 -22.12
CA PRO A 107 3.01 1.43 -22.74
C PRO A 107 1.87 1.64 -21.73
N ASN A 108 1.83 0.87 -20.64
CA ASN A 108 0.79 0.94 -19.61
C ASN A 108 0.77 2.29 -18.87
N LEU A 109 1.92 2.96 -18.77
CA LEU A 109 1.99 4.31 -18.21
C LEU A 109 1.03 5.29 -18.91
N TYR A 110 0.82 5.08 -20.20
CA TYR A 110 0.07 5.97 -21.10
C TYR A 110 -1.32 5.41 -21.46
N ARG A 111 -1.92 4.59 -20.61
CA ARG A 111 -3.16 3.85 -20.89
C ARG A 111 -4.33 4.75 -21.31
N HIS A 112 -4.49 5.94 -20.72
CA HIS A 112 -5.55 6.91 -21.03
C HIS A 112 -5.19 7.92 -22.13
N ARG A 113 -3.96 7.91 -22.63
CA ARG A 113 -3.61 8.79 -23.74
C ARG A 113 -4.34 8.38 -25.03
N PRO A 114 -4.85 9.34 -25.83
CA PRO A 114 -5.56 9.05 -27.07
C PRO A 114 -4.77 8.13 -27.99
N MET A 115 -5.49 7.26 -28.70
CA MET A 115 -4.90 6.38 -29.70
C MET A 115 -4.63 7.19 -30.97
N THR A 116 -3.37 7.60 -31.18
CA THR A 116 -2.88 8.23 -32.39
C THR A 116 -2.29 7.17 -33.34
N PRO A 117 -2.11 7.48 -34.65
CA PRO A 117 -1.42 6.55 -35.56
C PRO A 117 -0.01 6.17 -35.09
N TYR A 118 0.70 7.11 -34.45
CA TYR A 118 1.99 6.85 -33.85
C TYR A 118 1.87 5.88 -32.68
N LYS A 119 0.95 6.11 -31.73
CA LYS A 119 0.70 5.22 -30.59
C LYS A 119 0.23 3.84 -31.04
N GLN A 120 -0.60 3.76 -32.09
CA GLN A 120 -1.06 2.49 -32.64
C GLN A 120 0.10 1.65 -33.21
N LYS A 121 1.10 2.30 -33.79
CA LYS A 121 2.27 1.65 -34.39
C LYS A 121 3.32 1.27 -33.32
N THR A 122 3.53 2.11 -32.33
CA THR A 122 4.66 2.00 -31.38
C THR A 122 4.24 1.52 -29.99
N GLY A 123 2.95 1.61 -29.61
CA GLY A 123 2.45 1.43 -28.26
C GLY A 123 2.59 2.69 -27.36
N TYR A 124 3.28 3.73 -27.84
CA TYR A 124 3.61 4.94 -27.07
C TYR A 124 3.06 6.22 -27.71
N PRO A 125 2.65 7.23 -26.92
CA PRO A 125 2.36 8.55 -27.44
C PRO A 125 3.65 9.25 -27.89
N GLU A 126 3.51 10.26 -28.75
CA GLU A 126 4.64 11.15 -29.08
C GLU A 126 5.20 11.81 -27.80
N GLY A 127 6.52 11.87 -27.68
CA GLY A 127 7.20 12.44 -26.51
C GLY A 127 7.25 11.52 -25.28
N ALA A 128 6.84 10.26 -25.40
CA ALA A 128 7.06 9.28 -24.33
C ALA A 128 8.54 9.18 -23.98
N LYS A 129 8.83 9.14 -22.67
CA LYS A 129 10.20 9.04 -22.17
C LYS A 129 10.44 7.65 -21.54
N PRO A 130 11.63 7.08 -21.69
CA PRO A 130 12.02 5.89 -20.95
C PRO A 130 12.14 6.20 -19.45
N CYS A 131 12.18 5.16 -18.62
CA CYS A 131 12.47 5.31 -17.19
C CYS A 131 13.93 5.76 -16.98
N SER A 132 14.17 6.83 -16.21
CA SER A 132 15.52 7.34 -15.95
C SER A 132 16.34 6.45 -15.01
N LEU A 133 15.64 5.65 -14.18
CA LEU A 133 16.27 4.77 -13.20
C LEU A 133 16.66 3.38 -13.75
N ARG A 134 16.35 3.09 -15.00
CA ARG A 134 16.68 1.80 -15.61
C ARG A 134 17.63 1.99 -16.78
N LEU A 135 18.62 1.11 -16.88
CA LEU A 135 19.47 1.05 -18.06
C LEU A 135 18.65 0.61 -19.26
N HIS A 136 18.52 1.47 -20.24
CA HIS A 136 17.90 1.18 -21.52
C HIS A 136 18.95 0.66 -22.49
N ASP A 137 18.72 -0.55 -23.00
CA ASP A 137 19.43 -1.02 -24.17
C ASP A 137 18.77 -0.36 -25.39
N SER A 138 19.43 0.66 -25.93
CA SER A 138 18.97 1.40 -27.11
C SER A 138 18.69 0.48 -28.32
N ASN A 139 19.20 -0.75 -28.31
CA ASN A 139 19.00 -1.73 -29.36
C ASN A 139 17.76 -2.61 -29.17
N LYS A 140 17.17 -2.65 -27.97
CA LYS A 140 15.99 -3.49 -27.65
C LYS A 140 14.64 -2.79 -27.81
N GLY A 141 14.64 -1.49 -28.07
CA GLY A 141 13.41 -0.70 -28.18
C GLY A 141 12.75 -0.43 -26.80
N TRP A 142 11.45 -0.22 -26.84
CA TRP A 142 10.65 0.09 -25.66
C TRP A 142 10.36 -1.16 -24.81
N ASP A 143 10.07 -0.93 -23.52
CA ASP A 143 9.65 -2.00 -22.63
C ASP A 143 8.33 -2.63 -23.07
N ILE A 144 8.15 -3.90 -22.77
CA ILE A 144 6.91 -4.61 -23.02
C ILE A 144 5.80 -4.16 -22.05
N PRO A 145 4.52 -4.27 -22.44
CA PRO A 145 3.41 -4.02 -21.52
C PRO A 145 3.46 -4.91 -20.27
N ASN A 146 2.96 -4.36 -19.16
CA ASN A 146 2.72 -5.11 -17.93
C ASN A 146 1.29 -5.70 -17.97
N ASP A 147 1.12 -6.85 -18.59
CA ASP A 147 -0.21 -7.41 -18.88
C ASP A 147 -0.97 -7.91 -17.64
N GLU A 148 -0.26 -8.18 -16.55
CA GLU A 148 -0.85 -8.66 -15.30
C GLU A 148 -1.22 -7.54 -14.32
N ASN A 149 -0.84 -6.28 -14.61
CA ASN A 149 -1.25 -5.14 -13.80
C ASN A 149 -2.77 -4.95 -13.85
N VAL A 150 -3.39 -4.79 -12.67
CA VAL A 150 -4.81 -4.51 -12.54
C VAL A 150 -5.02 -3.04 -12.16
N TYR A 151 -5.76 -2.32 -12.99
CA TYR A 151 -6.05 -0.90 -12.78
C TYR A 151 -7.49 -0.75 -12.29
N THR A 152 -7.64 -0.09 -11.15
CA THR A 152 -8.93 0.20 -10.53
C THR A 152 -9.23 1.70 -10.68
N LYS A 153 -10.41 2.14 -10.24
CA LYS A 153 -10.78 3.56 -10.24
C LYS A 153 -9.87 4.44 -9.36
N ASN A 154 -9.14 3.84 -8.41
CA ASN A 154 -8.19 4.59 -7.60
C ASN A 154 -7.06 5.20 -8.46
N PHE A 155 -6.67 4.54 -9.57
CA PHE A 155 -5.70 5.10 -10.53
C PHE A 155 -6.18 6.39 -11.20
N ASP A 156 -7.48 6.63 -11.18
CA ASP A 156 -8.10 7.86 -11.70
C ASP A 156 -8.37 8.89 -10.58
N GLY A 157 -7.90 8.61 -9.36
CA GLY A 157 -8.11 9.45 -8.18
C GLY A 157 -9.49 9.31 -7.56
N GLN A 158 -10.22 8.25 -7.90
CA GLN A 158 -11.54 7.98 -7.36
C GLN A 158 -11.45 6.95 -6.23
N PHE A 159 -11.76 7.39 -5.03
CA PHE A 159 -11.79 6.55 -3.83
C PHE A 159 -13.22 6.48 -3.30
N CYS A 160 -13.61 5.33 -2.77
CA CYS A 160 -14.96 5.04 -2.33
C CYS A 160 -16.02 4.99 -3.46
N VAL A 161 -17.25 4.60 -3.10
CA VAL A 161 -18.40 4.47 -3.99
C VAL A 161 -19.32 5.70 -3.95
N CYS A 162 -19.13 6.60 -3.00
CA CYS A 162 -19.92 7.81 -2.83
C CYS A 162 -19.40 8.96 -3.71
N GLN A 163 -20.17 10.05 -3.76
CA GLN A 163 -19.78 11.23 -4.55
C GLN A 163 -18.50 11.92 -4.02
N ARG A 164 -18.27 11.93 -2.70
CA ARG A 164 -17.02 12.48 -2.11
C ARG A 164 -15.79 11.75 -2.66
N GLY A 165 -15.88 10.43 -2.78
CA GLY A 165 -14.77 9.62 -3.28
C GLY A 165 -14.44 9.81 -4.76
N GLN A 166 -15.24 10.56 -5.54
CA GLN A 166 -14.92 10.88 -6.95
C GLN A 166 -13.83 11.95 -7.07
N HIS A 167 -13.65 12.76 -6.02
CA HIS A 167 -12.67 13.85 -5.94
C HIS A 167 -11.94 13.75 -4.60
N TYR A 168 -11.31 12.62 -4.37
CA TYR A 168 -10.56 12.39 -3.13
C TYR A 168 -9.34 13.32 -3.06
N ASP A 169 -9.23 13.98 -1.93
CA ASP A 169 -8.11 14.84 -1.58
C ASP A 169 -7.69 14.52 -0.13
N PRO A 170 -6.50 13.96 0.09
CA PRO A 170 -6.04 13.54 1.41
C PRO A 170 -5.91 14.71 2.40
N GLU A 171 -5.74 15.95 1.93
CA GLU A 171 -5.61 17.12 2.81
C GLU A 171 -6.95 17.56 3.38
N THR A 172 -8.04 17.30 2.67
CA THR A 172 -9.40 17.72 3.05
C THR A 172 -10.24 16.58 3.62
N GLU A 173 -9.88 15.32 3.37
CA GLU A 173 -10.60 14.16 3.90
C GLU A 173 -10.32 14.03 5.41
N LYS A 174 -11.40 14.01 6.20
CA LYS A 174 -11.34 13.93 7.67
C LYS A 174 -11.83 12.60 8.21
N GLU A 175 -12.41 11.79 7.36
CA GLU A 175 -12.99 10.51 7.74
C GLU A 175 -12.01 9.37 7.45
N ASP A 176 -11.94 8.43 8.37
CA ASP A 176 -11.13 7.23 8.17
C ASP A 176 -11.59 6.45 6.95
N MET A 177 -10.64 5.87 6.23
CA MET A 177 -10.90 5.05 5.07
C MET A 177 -10.32 3.66 5.26
N PHE A 178 -11.09 2.65 4.84
CA PHE A 178 -10.68 1.25 4.92
C PHE A 178 -10.42 0.66 3.54
N GLN A 179 -9.31 -0.02 3.39
CA GLN A 179 -8.99 -0.74 2.17
C GLN A 179 -9.57 -2.15 2.19
N CYS A 180 -10.24 -2.55 1.12
CA CYS A 180 -10.74 -3.90 0.98
C CYS A 180 -9.60 -4.88 0.71
N LEU A 181 -9.46 -5.91 1.56
CA LEU A 181 -8.44 -6.95 1.41
C LEU A 181 -8.50 -7.68 0.05
N VAL A 182 -9.65 -7.77 -0.61
CA VAL A 182 -9.81 -8.52 -1.85
C VAL A 182 -9.57 -7.68 -3.10
N CYS A 183 -10.19 -6.51 -3.22
CA CYS A 183 -10.09 -5.68 -4.42
C CYS A 183 -9.16 -4.47 -4.27
N GLU A 184 -8.66 -4.22 -3.06
CA GLU A 184 -7.80 -3.08 -2.71
C GLU A 184 -8.43 -1.70 -2.97
N GLU A 185 -9.75 -1.67 -3.14
CA GLU A 185 -10.52 -0.43 -3.21
C GLU A 185 -10.73 0.15 -1.82
N TRP A 186 -10.73 1.47 -1.73
CA TRP A 186 -10.94 2.21 -0.50
C TRP A 186 -12.40 2.62 -0.31
N LEU A 187 -12.83 2.67 0.94
CA LEU A 187 -14.17 3.07 1.35
C LEU A 187 -14.09 3.95 2.60
N HIS A 188 -14.83 5.06 2.62
CA HIS A 188 -15.01 5.82 3.85
C HIS A 188 -15.69 4.95 4.91
N GLU A 189 -15.35 5.14 6.16
CA GLU A 189 -15.96 4.41 7.27
C GLU A 189 -17.49 4.50 7.23
N SER A 190 -18.06 5.69 7.05
CA SER A 190 -19.53 5.91 6.94
C SER A 190 -20.16 5.26 5.69
N CYS A 191 -19.35 4.90 4.70
CA CYS A 191 -19.80 4.22 3.50
C CYS A 191 -19.73 2.69 3.62
N THR A 192 -19.40 2.15 4.78
CA THR A 192 -19.35 0.72 5.08
C THR A 192 -20.58 0.27 5.88
N SER A 193 -20.69 -1.02 6.14
CA SER A 193 -21.74 -1.56 7.01
C SER A 193 -21.50 -1.35 8.51
N LEU A 194 -20.43 -0.64 8.91
CA LEU A 194 -20.25 -0.18 10.29
C LEU A 194 -21.37 0.75 10.75
N TYR A 195 -21.89 1.56 9.81
CA TYR A 195 -23.02 2.47 10.04
C TYR A 195 -24.24 2.03 9.24
N PRO A 196 -24.95 0.97 9.66
CA PRO A 196 -26.17 0.59 9.00
C PRO A 196 -27.27 1.63 9.23
N LYS A 197 -28.32 1.59 8.42
CA LYS A 197 -29.38 2.59 8.46
C LYS A 197 -29.93 2.80 9.87
N GLY A 198 -29.82 4.03 10.39
CA GLY A 198 -30.30 4.42 11.72
C GLY A 198 -29.23 4.32 12.83
N ALA A 199 -28.06 3.77 12.57
CA ALA A 199 -26.96 3.77 13.52
C ALA A 199 -26.28 5.16 13.57
N THR A 200 -26.02 5.63 14.77
CA THR A 200 -25.30 6.90 15.03
C THR A 200 -23.85 6.67 15.45
N LYS A 201 -23.48 5.42 15.70
CA LYS A 201 -22.15 4.97 16.09
C LYS A 201 -21.81 3.71 15.32
N PRO A 202 -20.52 3.41 15.09
CA PRO A 202 -20.13 2.16 14.49
C PRO A 202 -20.54 1.00 15.40
N LEU A 203 -21.01 -0.10 14.81
CA LEU A 203 -21.42 -1.29 15.56
C LEU A 203 -20.25 -2.20 15.92
N ILE A 204 -19.15 -2.09 15.19
CA ILE A 204 -17.89 -2.79 15.43
C ILE A 204 -16.85 -1.70 15.67
N SER A 205 -16.07 -1.81 16.75
CA SER A 205 -14.97 -0.89 17.01
C SER A 205 -13.83 -1.12 16.01
N GLN A 206 -13.11 -0.05 15.67
CA GLN A 206 -11.89 -0.17 14.84
C GLN A 206 -10.82 -1.04 15.51
N ASP A 207 -10.84 -1.17 16.83
CA ASP A 207 -9.91 -2.03 17.58
C ASP A 207 -10.26 -3.53 17.48
N ASP A 208 -11.46 -3.88 16.97
CA ASP A 208 -11.94 -5.26 16.88
C ASP A 208 -11.57 -5.93 15.55
N PHE A 209 -11.02 -5.19 14.58
CA PHE A 209 -10.63 -5.73 13.28
C PHE A 209 -9.40 -5.03 12.69
N ASP A 210 -8.61 -5.77 11.92
CA ASP A 210 -7.40 -5.25 11.26
C ASP A 210 -7.66 -4.89 9.78
N THR A 211 -8.61 -5.57 9.14
CA THR A 211 -8.90 -5.37 7.71
C THR A 211 -10.35 -5.73 7.39
N MET A 212 -10.78 -5.40 6.17
CA MET A 212 -12.15 -5.67 5.75
C MET A 212 -12.24 -6.26 4.34
N ILE A 213 -13.38 -6.89 4.03
CA ILE A 213 -13.77 -7.27 2.67
C ILE A 213 -15.06 -6.54 2.32
N CYS A 214 -15.04 -5.75 1.25
CA CYS A 214 -16.17 -4.91 0.90
C CYS A 214 -17.38 -5.72 0.36
N ASN A 215 -18.57 -5.16 0.54
CA ASN A 215 -19.84 -5.75 0.07
C ASN A 215 -19.82 -6.21 -1.40
N ALA A 216 -19.15 -5.45 -2.29
CA ALA A 216 -19.03 -5.83 -3.70
C ALA A 216 -18.24 -7.13 -3.87
N CYS A 217 -17.18 -7.32 -3.06
CA CYS A 217 -16.38 -8.55 -3.08
C CYS A 217 -17.10 -9.72 -2.41
N VAL A 218 -17.81 -9.48 -1.32
CA VAL A 218 -18.60 -10.53 -0.61
C VAL A 218 -19.67 -11.13 -1.51
N ARG A 219 -20.28 -10.32 -2.39
CA ARG A 219 -21.40 -10.73 -3.26
C ARG A 219 -21.01 -11.27 -4.63
N LYS A 220 -19.71 -11.30 -4.98
CA LYS A 220 -19.29 -11.89 -6.25
C LYS A 220 -19.53 -13.40 -6.26
N GLU A 221 -20.04 -13.95 -7.35
CA GLU A 221 -20.29 -15.40 -7.49
C GLU A 221 -19.05 -16.28 -7.23
N LYS A 222 -17.86 -15.77 -7.55
CA LYS A 222 -16.58 -16.47 -7.33
C LYS A 222 -16.13 -16.50 -5.87
N THR A 223 -16.88 -15.92 -4.95
CA THR A 223 -16.48 -15.77 -3.53
C THR A 223 -17.11 -16.81 -2.59
N ALA A 224 -17.68 -17.89 -3.10
CA ALA A 224 -18.26 -18.96 -2.27
C ALA A 224 -17.31 -19.47 -1.17
N LEU A 225 -16.00 -19.44 -1.44
CA LEU A 225 -14.96 -19.80 -0.47
C LEU A 225 -14.93 -18.82 0.72
N LEU A 226 -15.05 -17.50 0.47
CA LEU A 226 -15.12 -16.48 1.51
C LEU A 226 -16.47 -16.55 2.25
N GLN A 227 -17.55 -16.75 1.50
CA GLN A 227 -18.92 -16.78 2.04
C GLN A 227 -19.11 -17.88 3.08
N ALA A 228 -18.38 -19.00 2.99
CA ALA A 228 -18.41 -20.05 3.98
C ALA A 228 -17.98 -19.59 5.38
N TYR A 229 -17.22 -18.50 5.47
CA TYR A 229 -16.69 -18.00 6.73
C TYR A 229 -17.45 -16.80 7.31
N LEU A 230 -18.48 -16.29 6.62
CA LEU A 230 -19.27 -15.14 7.11
C LEU A 230 -19.91 -15.47 8.46
N GLY A 231 -19.67 -14.62 9.45
CA GLY A 231 -20.17 -14.80 10.81
C GLY A 231 -19.43 -15.87 11.62
N GLN A 232 -18.39 -16.51 11.08
CA GLN A 232 -17.50 -17.39 11.85
C GLN A 232 -16.60 -16.55 12.78
N PRO A 233 -16.05 -17.13 13.84
CA PRO A 233 -15.15 -16.41 14.76
C PRO A 233 -14.04 -15.67 14.01
N GLY A 234 -13.95 -14.36 14.24
CA GLY A 234 -12.99 -13.47 13.56
C GLY A 234 -13.41 -12.98 12.17
N TRP A 235 -14.59 -13.35 11.68
CA TRP A 235 -15.21 -12.91 10.43
C TRP A 235 -16.52 -12.18 10.73
N LEU A 236 -16.39 -10.94 11.21
CA LEU A 236 -17.51 -10.16 11.73
C LEU A 236 -18.38 -9.62 10.60
N VAL A 237 -19.67 -9.76 10.74
CA VAL A 237 -20.68 -9.18 9.84
C VAL A 237 -21.77 -8.50 10.64
N VAL A 238 -22.35 -7.43 10.09
CA VAL A 238 -23.49 -6.71 10.66
C VAL A 238 -24.76 -7.18 9.98
N LEU A 239 -25.71 -7.70 10.76
CA LEU A 239 -26.99 -8.22 10.29
C LEU A 239 -28.17 -7.51 10.95
N PRO A 240 -29.30 -7.34 10.25
CA PRO A 240 -30.54 -6.88 10.87
C PRO A 240 -31.13 -7.96 11.77
N ASN A 241 -31.66 -7.56 12.91
CA ASN A 241 -32.48 -8.39 13.79
C ASN A 241 -33.80 -7.69 14.15
N GLU A 242 -34.61 -8.33 14.98
CA GLU A 242 -35.94 -7.80 15.40
C GLU A 242 -35.82 -6.46 16.16
N ASN A 243 -34.70 -6.20 16.82
CA ASN A 243 -34.45 -5.01 17.63
C ASN A 243 -33.53 -3.97 16.94
N GLY A 244 -33.19 -4.18 15.67
CA GLY A 244 -32.32 -3.29 14.92
C GLY A 244 -31.18 -4.02 14.20
N TRP A 245 -29.97 -3.99 14.75
CA TRP A 245 -28.78 -4.57 14.16
C TRP A 245 -27.98 -5.37 15.18
N GLU A 246 -27.33 -6.44 14.74
CA GLU A 246 -26.44 -7.25 15.57
C GLU A 246 -25.13 -7.55 14.83
N VAL A 247 -24.09 -7.81 15.59
CA VAL A 247 -22.77 -8.25 15.08
C VAL A 247 -22.64 -9.74 15.28
N VAL A 248 -22.41 -10.46 14.19
CA VAL A 248 -22.19 -11.91 14.19
C VAL A 248 -20.71 -12.20 13.94
N GLY A 249 -20.15 -13.16 14.64
CA GLY A 249 -18.73 -13.52 14.55
C GLY A 249 -17.82 -12.76 15.53
N SER A 250 -18.38 -11.99 16.46
CA SER A 250 -17.69 -11.01 17.33
C SER A 250 -16.87 -11.59 18.49
N SER A 251 -16.77 -12.85 18.65
CA SER A 251 -15.80 -13.42 19.61
C SER A 251 -15.14 -14.61 18.97
N PRO A 252 -13.82 -14.62 18.81
CA PRO A 252 -13.14 -15.88 18.67
C PRO A 252 -13.32 -16.59 20.01
N ASP A 253 -14.26 -17.53 20.07
CA ASP A 253 -14.28 -18.47 21.17
C ASP A 253 -12.95 -19.20 21.14
N LEU A 254 -12.06 -18.83 22.06
CA LEU A 254 -10.71 -19.38 22.15
C LEU A 254 -10.74 -20.91 22.31
N GLU A 255 -11.81 -21.45 22.89
CA GLU A 255 -12.01 -22.89 22.99
C GLU A 255 -12.35 -23.52 21.65
N ILE A 256 -13.18 -22.86 20.82
CA ILE A 256 -13.49 -23.31 19.45
C ILE A 256 -12.23 -23.26 18.58
N LEU A 257 -11.46 -22.18 18.67
CA LEU A 257 -10.21 -22.06 17.92
C LEU A 257 -9.16 -23.08 18.41
N ALA A 258 -9.06 -23.32 19.72
CA ALA A 258 -8.14 -24.31 20.29
C ALA A 258 -8.57 -25.75 19.94
N SER A 259 -9.87 -26.06 19.90
CA SER A 259 -10.38 -27.36 19.48
C SER A 259 -10.15 -27.60 17.99
N ARG A 260 -10.34 -26.58 17.16
CA ARG A 260 -10.00 -26.63 15.72
C ARG A 260 -8.50 -26.81 15.49
N LYS A 261 -7.65 -26.15 16.27
CA LYS A 261 -6.19 -26.31 16.21
C LYS A 261 -5.75 -27.73 16.55
N ARG A 262 -6.37 -28.35 17.59
CA ARG A 262 -6.14 -29.77 17.95
C ARG A 262 -6.60 -30.74 16.87
N ALA A 263 -7.81 -30.53 16.32
CA ALA A 263 -8.34 -31.38 15.25
C ALA A 263 -7.52 -31.28 13.93
N ARG A 264 -6.78 -30.18 13.69
CA ARG A 264 -5.86 -30.03 12.56
C ARG A 264 -4.64 -30.95 12.62
N LEU A 265 -4.21 -31.31 13.81
CA LEU A 265 -3.05 -32.18 14.01
C LEU A 265 -3.38 -33.67 13.74
N ASP A 266 -4.66 -34.03 13.75
CA ASP A 266 -5.08 -35.45 13.77
C ASP A 266 -5.85 -35.91 12.51
N SER A 267 -6.20 -35.05 11.54
CA SER A 267 -6.99 -35.52 10.39
C SER A 267 -6.83 -34.70 9.12
N ASP A 268 -6.70 -35.42 7.97
CA ASP A 268 -6.91 -34.89 6.60
C ASP A 268 -8.36 -34.48 6.32
N THR A 269 -9.23 -34.49 7.33
CA THR A 269 -10.65 -34.19 7.17
C THR A 269 -10.88 -32.71 6.97
N CYS A 270 -11.66 -32.37 5.94
CA CYS A 270 -12.04 -30.99 5.65
C CYS A 270 -12.90 -30.41 6.78
N GLN A 271 -12.46 -29.29 7.34
CA GLN A 271 -13.16 -28.54 8.39
C GLN A 271 -13.69 -27.20 7.88
N GLN A 272 -13.94 -27.06 6.57
CA GLN A 272 -14.59 -25.87 6.03
C GLN A 272 -15.95 -25.72 6.71
N PRO A 273 -16.27 -24.56 7.32
CA PRO A 273 -17.54 -24.37 7.98
C PRO A 273 -18.70 -24.34 6.97
N THR A 274 -19.89 -24.68 7.45
CA THR A 274 -21.13 -24.38 6.73
C THR A 274 -21.39 -22.87 6.83
N PRO A 275 -21.79 -22.19 5.74
CA PRO A 275 -22.14 -20.78 5.79
C PRO A 275 -23.21 -20.51 6.85
N LEU A 276 -22.95 -19.56 7.76
CA LEU A 276 -23.93 -19.09 8.75
C LEU A 276 -24.78 -17.97 8.19
N VAL A 277 -24.26 -17.23 7.21
CA VAL A 277 -24.87 -16.06 6.61
C VAL A 277 -24.84 -16.20 5.10
N ASP A 278 -26.03 -16.05 4.49
CA ASP A 278 -26.13 -15.92 3.02
C ASP A 278 -26.18 -14.43 2.65
N PRO A 279 -25.12 -13.88 2.02
CA PRO A 279 -25.10 -12.48 1.65
C PRO A 279 -26.17 -12.12 0.61
N HIS A 280 -26.69 -13.08 -0.16
CA HIS A 280 -27.70 -12.87 -1.18
C HIS A 280 -29.12 -12.84 -0.61
N ALA A 281 -29.35 -13.43 0.56
CA ALA A 281 -30.62 -13.38 1.25
C ALA A 281 -30.95 -12.00 1.84
N HIS A 282 -29.99 -11.10 1.92
CA HIS A 282 -30.11 -9.79 2.54
C HIS A 282 -29.97 -8.66 1.52
N ALA A 283 -30.91 -7.71 1.52
CA ALA A 283 -30.86 -6.55 0.63
C ALA A 283 -29.91 -5.43 1.11
N HIS A 284 -29.58 -5.40 2.41
CA HIS A 284 -28.69 -4.38 2.98
C HIS A 284 -27.23 -4.61 2.58
N ARG A 285 -26.43 -3.56 2.71
CA ARG A 285 -24.97 -3.64 2.52
C ARG A 285 -24.36 -4.58 3.56
N MET A 286 -23.47 -5.45 3.12
CA MET A 286 -22.76 -6.39 3.97
C MET A 286 -21.28 -6.37 3.64
N ASP A 287 -20.51 -5.67 4.47
CA ASP A 287 -19.05 -5.77 4.47
C ASP A 287 -18.66 -6.78 5.57
N VAL A 288 -17.47 -7.35 5.47
CA VAL A 288 -16.93 -8.31 6.44
C VAL A 288 -15.70 -7.70 7.09
N TYR A 289 -15.64 -7.71 8.40
CA TYR A 289 -14.53 -7.18 9.18
C TYR A 289 -13.75 -8.36 9.75
N LEU A 290 -12.46 -8.34 9.55
CA LEU A 290 -11.57 -9.47 9.86
C LEU A 290 -10.69 -9.09 11.05
N SER A 291 -10.84 -9.82 12.17
CA SER A 291 -9.97 -9.65 13.33
C SER A 291 -8.56 -10.14 13.04
N SER A 292 -7.59 -9.78 13.86
CA SER A 292 -6.19 -10.25 13.77
C SER A 292 -6.03 -11.77 13.68
N GLN A 293 -7.01 -12.51 14.18
CA GLN A 293 -6.97 -13.97 14.23
C GLN A 293 -7.83 -14.66 13.16
N PHE A 294 -8.44 -13.94 12.22
CA PHE A 294 -9.36 -14.51 11.25
C PHE A 294 -8.78 -15.69 10.45
N ARG A 295 -7.46 -15.69 10.20
CA ARG A 295 -6.76 -16.78 9.49
C ARG A 295 -6.75 -18.09 10.28
N GLN A 296 -6.93 -18.03 11.60
CA GLN A 296 -6.99 -19.22 12.44
C GLN A 296 -8.29 -20.01 12.24
N ALA A 297 -9.36 -19.38 11.77
CA ALA A 297 -10.61 -20.05 11.45
C ALA A 297 -10.57 -20.84 10.13
N LEU A 298 -9.59 -20.58 9.26
CA LEU A 298 -9.51 -21.17 7.93
C LEU A 298 -9.18 -22.66 7.98
N CYS A 299 -9.89 -23.47 7.20
CA CYS A 299 -9.59 -24.88 7.01
C CYS A 299 -8.28 -25.05 6.23
N ARG A 300 -7.36 -25.85 6.75
CA ARG A 300 -6.02 -26.08 6.18
C ARG A 300 -5.84 -27.48 5.59
N CYS A 301 -6.92 -28.24 5.33
CA CYS A 301 -6.83 -29.49 4.58
C CYS A 301 -6.29 -29.24 3.15
N ALA A 302 -5.67 -30.23 2.53
CA ALA A 302 -5.05 -30.08 1.22
C ALA A 302 -5.97 -29.46 0.15
N GLY A 303 -7.24 -29.88 0.11
CA GLY A 303 -8.22 -29.34 -0.84
C GLY A 303 -8.58 -27.89 -0.60
N CYS A 304 -8.72 -27.45 0.66
CA CYS A 304 -9.00 -26.04 0.98
C CYS A 304 -7.76 -25.17 0.76
N THR A 305 -6.58 -25.63 1.16
CA THR A 305 -5.31 -24.93 0.94
C THR A 305 -5.09 -24.67 -0.56
N GLN A 306 -5.26 -25.66 -1.40
CA GLN A 306 -5.14 -25.50 -2.86
C GLN A 306 -6.14 -24.47 -3.43
N LYS A 307 -7.39 -24.48 -2.93
CA LYS A 307 -8.40 -23.49 -3.35
C LYS A 307 -8.01 -22.08 -2.94
N TRP A 308 -7.58 -21.89 -1.68
CA TRP A 308 -7.15 -20.57 -1.17
C TRP A 308 -5.95 -20.05 -1.95
N GLN A 309 -4.91 -20.86 -2.13
CA GLN A 309 -3.70 -20.46 -2.86
C GLN A 309 -3.98 -20.09 -4.32
N LYS A 310 -4.99 -20.73 -4.93
CA LYS A 310 -5.39 -20.42 -6.31
C LYS A 310 -6.22 -19.14 -6.44
N ILE A 311 -7.10 -18.83 -5.46
CA ILE A 311 -8.12 -17.78 -5.61
C ILE A 311 -7.78 -16.55 -4.79
N TYR A 312 -7.38 -16.74 -3.52
CA TYR A 312 -7.10 -15.68 -2.56
C TYR A 312 -5.91 -16.03 -1.66
N PRO A 313 -4.69 -16.17 -2.22
CA PRO A 313 -3.52 -16.55 -1.43
C PRO A 313 -3.29 -15.60 -0.27
N PHE A 314 -3.50 -14.31 -0.47
CA PHE A 314 -3.34 -13.24 0.53
C PHE A 314 -4.36 -13.30 1.69
N VAL A 315 -5.50 -13.96 1.51
CA VAL A 315 -6.46 -14.22 2.61
C VAL A 315 -5.95 -15.37 3.46
N PHE A 316 -5.37 -16.39 2.82
CA PHE A 316 -4.89 -17.60 3.48
C PHE A 316 -3.56 -17.37 4.23
N GLU A 317 -2.65 -16.65 3.61
CA GLU A 317 -1.35 -16.28 4.15
C GLU A 317 -1.10 -14.79 3.91
N GLU A 318 -0.41 -14.15 4.83
CA GLU A 318 -0.03 -12.76 4.67
C GLU A 318 1.01 -12.65 3.55
N GLU A 319 0.81 -11.72 2.63
CA GLU A 319 1.71 -11.48 1.53
C GLU A 319 2.81 -10.52 1.96
N GLU A 320 4.06 -10.91 1.74
CA GLU A 320 5.20 -10.03 1.99
C GLU A 320 5.11 -8.78 1.13
N THR A 321 5.29 -7.63 1.76
CA THR A 321 5.47 -6.36 1.05
C THR A 321 6.94 -6.26 0.66
N TYR A 322 7.19 -5.88 -0.59
CA TYR A 322 8.54 -5.53 -1.01
C TYR A 322 8.99 -4.30 -0.20
N GLU A 323 9.93 -4.53 0.66
CA GLU A 323 10.71 -3.50 1.33
C GLU A 323 12.10 -3.51 0.71
N PRO A 324 12.66 -2.36 0.33
CA PRO A 324 14.05 -2.31 -0.12
C PRO A 324 14.92 -2.84 1.02
N SER A 325 15.71 -3.89 0.75
CA SER A 325 16.72 -4.33 1.70
C SER A 325 17.71 -3.19 1.92
N GLU A 326 18.07 -2.95 3.18
CA GLU A 326 19.27 -2.17 3.49
C GLU A 326 20.44 -2.74 2.69
N PRO A 327 21.34 -1.90 2.17
CA PRO A 327 22.54 -2.41 1.52
C PRO A 327 23.21 -3.35 2.52
N GLU A 328 23.36 -4.62 2.16
CA GLU A 328 24.16 -5.56 2.94
C GLU A 328 25.50 -4.89 3.14
N GLU A 329 25.88 -4.58 4.39
CA GLU A 329 27.25 -4.25 4.74
C GLU A 329 28.06 -5.49 4.40
N THR A 330 28.56 -5.52 3.18
CA THR A 330 29.59 -6.50 2.82
C THR A 330 30.80 -6.15 3.66
N ASP A 331 31.08 -7.03 4.60
CA ASP A 331 32.28 -7.03 5.42
C ASP A 331 33.48 -7.33 4.51
N ASP A 332 33.75 -6.44 3.57
CA ASP A 332 34.95 -6.38 2.77
C ASP A 332 35.86 -5.34 3.39
N THR A 333 36.72 -5.82 4.27
CA THR A 333 37.92 -5.13 4.68
C THR A 333 38.83 -4.84 3.47
N ASN A 334 38.42 -3.92 2.61
CA ASN A 334 39.33 -3.17 1.78
C ASN A 334 38.70 -1.93 1.13
N SER A 335 39.01 -0.80 1.72
CA SER A 335 39.13 0.54 1.13
C SER A 335 38.04 1.03 0.14
N ASN A 336 37.45 2.14 0.53
CA ASN A 336 36.84 3.21 -0.28
C ASN A 336 35.46 2.97 -0.86
N ALA A 337 34.58 3.59 -0.18
CA ALA A 337 33.36 4.22 -0.60
C ALA A 337 32.12 3.71 0.18
N SER A 338 31.93 4.27 1.34
CA SER A 338 30.59 4.49 1.88
C SER A 338 29.85 5.41 0.92
N THR A 339 29.06 4.85 0.03
CA THR A 339 28.18 5.58 -0.86
C THR A 339 26.73 5.29 -0.53
N SER A 340 26.33 5.52 0.71
CA SER A 340 24.99 6.01 0.91
C SER A 340 25.02 7.46 0.43
N SER A 341 24.34 7.72 -0.67
CA SER A 341 24.36 9.01 -1.33
C SER A 341 23.81 10.06 -0.35
N SER A 342 24.46 11.23 -0.25
CA SER A 342 23.94 12.40 0.48
C SER A 342 22.54 12.81 0.02
N TYR A 343 22.08 12.26 -1.10
CA TYR A 343 20.76 12.41 -1.66
C TYR A 343 19.72 11.51 -0.94
N ASP A 344 20.03 10.23 -0.71
CA ASP A 344 19.15 9.31 0.04
C ASP A 344 18.85 9.85 1.44
N ARG A 345 19.82 10.58 1.98
CA ARG A 345 19.79 11.28 3.27
C ARG A 345 18.91 12.53 3.28
N ALA A 346 18.92 13.29 2.20
CA ALA A 346 18.09 14.49 2.08
C ALA A 346 16.60 14.13 1.86
N VAL A 347 16.34 13.08 1.08
CA VAL A 347 14.95 12.60 0.82
C VAL A 347 14.21 12.29 2.10
N ALA A 348 14.89 11.75 3.03
CA ALA A 348 14.31 11.26 4.26
C ALA A 348 14.20 12.34 5.35
N ALA A 349 15.10 13.32 5.43
CA ALA A 349 14.92 14.48 6.29
C ALA A 349 13.67 15.30 5.92
N LEU A 350 13.15 15.10 4.71
CA LEU A 350 12.04 15.84 4.15
C LEU A 350 10.71 15.05 4.15
N SER A 351 10.69 13.83 4.67
CA SER A 351 9.53 12.92 4.62
C SER A 351 8.29 13.38 5.39
N HIS A 352 8.44 14.34 6.32
CA HIS A 352 7.31 14.94 7.04
C HIS A 352 6.75 16.19 6.37
N LEU A 353 7.33 16.60 5.26
CA LEU A 353 6.77 17.70 4.50
C LEU A 353 5.66 17.18 3.56
N PRO A 354 4.65 17.99 3.26
CA PRO A 354 3.74 17.72 2.18
C PRO A 354 4.54 17.34 0.93
N ARG A 355 4.08 16.34 0.19
CA ARG A 355 4.81 15.72 -0.92
C ARG A 355 5.45 16.72 -1.89
N MET A 356 4.74 17.79 -2.24
CA MET A 356 5.27 18.83 -3.13
C MET A 356 6.46 19.56 -2.54
N GLN A 357 6.40 19.91 -1.26
CA GLN A 357 7.53 20.56 -0.56
C GLN A 357 8.73 19.63 -0.41
N MET A 358 8.49 18.33 -0.18
CA MET A 358 9.54 17.32 -0.17
C MET A 358 10.25 17.23 -1.53
N ILE A 359 9.50 17.19 -2.62
CA ILE A 359 10.04 17.12 -3.98
C ILE A 359 10.81 18.41 -4.34
N GLU A 360 10.27 19.58 -4.02
CA GLU A 360 10.96 20.87 -4.24
C GLU A 360 12.27 20.95 -3.47
N SER A 361 12.29 20.49 -2.22
CA SER A 361 13.50 20.46 -1.40
C SER A 361 14.54 19.50 -1.93
N LEU A 362 14.12 18.33 -2.44
CA LEU A 362 15.02 17.37 -3.08
C LEU A 362 15.63 17.91 -4.38
N HIS A 363 14.82 18.58 -5.20
CA HIS A 363 15.32 19.24 -6.41
C HIS A 363 16.30 20.37 -6.07
N ALA A 364 16.00 21.17 -5.03
CA ALA A 364 16.91 22.22 -4.58
C ALA A 364 18.25 21.61 -4.10
N TYR A 365 18.21 20.49 -3.38
CA TYR A 365 19.39 19.78 -2.95
C TYR A 365 20.19 19.21 -4.14
N GLN A 366 19.53 18.57 -5.11
CA GLN A 366 20.18 18.08 -6.32
C GLN A 366 20.85 19.22 -7.11
N ASN A 367 20.12 20.32 -7.32
CA ASN A 367 20.67 21.49 -8.00
C ASN A 367 21.87 22.10 -7.26
N LEU A 368 21.82 22.13 -5.92
CA LEU A 368 22.94 22.60 -5.11
C LEU A 368 24.16 21.66 -5.24
N ARG A 369 23.94 20.35 -5.16
CA ARG A 369 24.99 19.35 -5.37
C ARG A 369 25.63 19.49 -6.74
N ASP A 370 24.83 19.55 -7.81
CA ASP A 370 25.31 19.65 -9.19
C ASP A 370 25.98 21.01 -9.49
N ALA A 371 25.75 22.01 -8.65
CA ALA A 371 26.44 23.30 -8.73
C ALA A 371 27.76 23.33 -7.95
N LEU A 372 27.99 22.39 -7.02
CA LEU A 372 29.20 22.31 -6.18
C LEU A 372 30.24 21.32 -6.71
N PHE A 373 29.85 20.44 -7.61
CA PHE A 373 30.68 19.45 -8.29
C PHE A 373 30.62 19.60 -9.81
#